data_82638173ccadcb4d2184e281202cdf03
#
_entry.id   82638173ccadcb4d2184e281202cdf03
#
_cell.length_a   1.000
_cell.length_b   1.000
_cell.length_c   1.000
_cell.angle_alpha   90.00
_cell.angle_beta   90.00
_cell.angle_gamma   90.00
#
_symmetry.space_group_name_H-M   'P 1'
#
loop_
_entity.id
_entity.type
_entity.pdbx_description
1 polymer ?
#
loop_
_entity_poly.entity_id
_entity_poly.type
_entity_poly.pdbx_seq_one_letter_code
_entity_poly.pdbx_strand_id
1 'polypeptide(L)'
;MADVYAMSGNTPNFSGMLFNKGNTKTPFSTMIGAKRKYSGSTEFVTGQEYETATGSQPKISEAQSLTAPNASIITREQKTNVTQIFQESVGTSYGKMSNMGTLSGINIAGQQANPISEEDFQVAAKMAKIGQDIEYTFLNGKFHKSKNDNDA
;
A
#
# COMPACT_ATOMS: atom_id res chain seq x y z
N MET A 1 13.89 19.75 -19.13
CA MET A 1 14.68 18.51 -19.10
C MET A 1 15.54 18.56 -17.84
N ALA A 2 15.36 17.61 -16.95
CA ALA A 2 16.28 17.51 -15.82
C ALA A 2 17.65 17.12 -16.37
N ASP A 3 18.69 17.86 -15.98
CA ASP A 3 20.02 17.62 -16.44
C ASP A 3 20.49 16.24 -15.97
N VAL A 4 20.71 15.33 -16.92
CA VAL A 4 21.08 13.93 -16.67
C VAL A 4 22.45 13.85 -15.96
N TYR A 5 23.21 14.92 -15.99
CA TYR A 5 24.55 15.02 -15.40
C TYR A 5 24.56 15.75 -14.05
N ALA A 6 23.40 16.24 -13.57
CA ALA A 6 23.35 16.85 -12.25
C ALA A 6 23.59 15.82 -11.15
N MET A 7 24.80 15.75 -10.68
CA MET A 7 25.17 14.91 -9.55
C MET A 7 24.81 15.64 -8.25
N SER A 8 24.12 14.96 -7.34
CA SER A 8 23.77 15.51 -6.03
C SER A 8 24.97 15.88 -5.16
N GLY A 9 26.19 15.49 -5.57
CA GLY A 9 27.44 15.81 -4.88
C GLY A 9 28.22 17.00 -5.46
N ASN A 10 27.71 17.68 -6.47
CA ASN A 10 28.47 18.74 -7.18
C ASN A 10 28.23 20.15 -6.62
N THR A 11 27.51 20.28 -5.53
CA THR A 11 27.27 21.58 -4.87
C THR A 11 28.15 21.71 -3.63
N PRO A 12 29.02 22.76 -3.56
CA PRO A 12 30.09 22.86 -2.55
C PRO A 12 29.63 23.14 -1.13
N ASN A 13 28.33 23.25 -0.85
CA ASN A 13 27.83 23.69 0.45
C ASN A 13 26.78 22.79 1.11
N PHE A 14 26.64 21.57 0.66
CA PHE A 14 25.71 20.66 1.32
C PHE A 14 26.42 19.82 2.37
N SER A 15 25.89 19.82 3.59
CA SER A 15 26.33 19.04 4.74
C SER A 15 26.12 17.52 4.60
N GLY A 16 26.08 16.97 3.38
CA GLY A 16 25.86 15.54 3.14
C GLY A 16 24.45 15.02 3.45
N MET A 17 23.52 15.93 3.75
CA MET A 17 22.14 15.56 4.06
C MET A 17 21.28 15.58 2.81
N LEU A 18 20.60 14.48 2.55
CA LEU A 18 19.63 14.36 1.49
C LEU A 18 18.24 14.74 2.01
N PHE A 19 17.64 15.75 1.39
CA PHE A 19 16.29 16.20 1.76
C PHE A 19 15.26 15.67 0.77
N ASN A 20 14.24 15.01 1.29
CA ASN A 20 13.09 14.60 0.49
C ASN A 20 12.04 15.72 0.44
N LYS A 21 11.68 16.15 -0.77
CA LYS A 21 10.62 17.16 -0.97
C LYS A 21 9.21 16.56 -0.92
N GLY A 22 9.08 15.23 -1.03
CA GLY A 22 7.80 14.54 -1.01
C GLY A 22 7.38 14.12 0.40
N ASN A 23 6.09 13.91 0.57
CA ASN A 23 5.59 13.27 1.79
C ASN A 23 5.70 11.75 1.64
N THR A 24 6.56 11.13 2.44
CA THR A 24 6.73 9.67 2.47
C THR A 24 6.04 9.03 3.67
N LYS A 25 5.28 9.80 4.45
CA LYS A 25 4.59 9.29 5.62
C LYS A 25 3.36 8.49 5.22
N THR A 26 3.21 7.33 5.85
CA THR A 26 2.08 6.41 5.68
C THR A 26 1.38 6.22 7.02
N PRO A 27 0.66 7.24 7.54
CA PRO A 27 0.11 7.21 8.88
C PRO A 27 -0.96 6.14 9.07
N PHE A 28 -1.79 5.89 8.08
CA PHE A 28 -2.85 4.91 8.16
C PHE A 28 -2.31 3.48 8.23
N SER A 29 -1.39 3.13 7.33
CA SER A 29 -0.72 1.83 7.32
C SER A 29 0.06 1.56 8.62
N THR A 30 0.70 2.61 9.17
CA THR A 30 1.43 2.53 10.44
C THR A 30 0.49 2.29 11.62
N MET A 31 -0.69 2.93 11.63
CA MET A 31 -1.67 2.80 12.70
C MET A 31 -2.34 1.42 12.72
N ILE A 32 -2.68 0.87 11.55
CA ILE A 32 -3.31 -0.46 11.44
C ILE A 32 -2.31 -1.57 11.78
N GLY A 33 -1.05 -1.38 11.43
CA GLY A 33 -0.03 -2.40 11.49
C GLY A 33 -0.22 -3.47 10.41
N ALA A 34 0.87 -4.02 9.91
CA ALA A 34 0.85 -5.07 8.91
C ALA A 34 1.23 -6.42 9.52
N LYS A 35 0.45 -7.45 9.21
CA LYS A 35 0.82 -8.84 9.51
C LYS A 35 1.06 -9.59 8.21
N ARG A 36 2.19 -10.27 8.12
CA ARG A 36 2.50 -11.13 6.99
C ARG A 36 1.61 -12.38 7.06
N LYS A 37 0.87 -12.63 5.99
CA LYS A 37 0.08 -13.85 5.81
C LYS A 37 0.26 -14.34 4.38
N TYR A 38 0.34 -15.65 4.21
CA TYR A 38 0.38 -16.27 2.89
C TYR A 38 -1.03 -16.69 2.48
N SER A 39 -1.41 -16.41 1.24
CA SER A 39 -2.63 -16.90 0.62
C SER A 39 -2.25 -17.74 -0.60
N GLY A 40 -2.84 -18.93 -0.74
CA GLY A 40 -2.69 -19.76 -1.93
C GLY A 40 -3.61 -19.36 -3.09
N SER A 41 -4.41 -18.33 -2.91
CA SER A 41 -5.38 -17.84 -3.91
C SER A 41 -5.35 -16.32 -3.97
N THR A 42 -5.65 -15.77 -5.13
CA THR A 42 -5.85 -14.34 -5.35
C THR A 42 -7.12 -13.81 -4.66
N GLU A 43 -8.06 -14.68 -4.35
CA GLU A 43 -9.29 -14.37 -3.64
C GLU A 43 -9.29 -15.06 -2.28
N PHE A 44 -9.71 -14.35 -1.24
CA PHE A 44 -9.79 -14.88 0.12
C PHE A 44 -11.05 -14.39 0.84
N VAL A 45 -11.58 -15.24 1.71
CA VAL A 45 -12.76 -14.93 2.52
C VAL A 45 -12.36 -14.01 3.66
N THR A 46 -13.00 -12.85 3.76
CA THR A 46 -12.78 -11.87 4.84
C THR A 46 -13.71 -12.07 6.01
N GLY A 47 -14.93 -12.55 5.77
CA GLY A 47 -15.91 -12.75 6.82
C GLY A 47 -17.23 -13.32 6.31
N GLN A 48 -18.15 -13.47 7.23
CA GLN A 48 -19.55 -13.82 6.95
C GLN A 48 -20.43 -12.66 7.38
N GLU A 49 -21.42 -12.35 6.58
CA GLU A 49 -22.38 -11.29 6.83
C GLU A 49 -23.79 -11.88 6.79
N TYR A 50 -24.64 -11.41 7.67
CA TYR A 50 -26.07 -11.69 7.61
C TYR A 50 -26.84 -10.40 7.93
N GLU A 51 -27.97 -10.24 7.29
CA GLU A 51 -28.86 -9.11 7.54
C GLU A 51 -29.98 -9.55 8.49
N THR A 52 -30.09 -8.85 9.60
CA THR A 52 -31.20 -9.02 10.53
C THR A 52 -32.37 -8.19 10.03
N ALA A 53 -33.56 -8.78 9.95
CA ALA A 53 -34.76 -8.03 9.58
C ALA A 53 -34.94 -6.82 10.51
N THR A 54 -35.25 -5.66 9.93
CA THR A 54 -35.54 -4.44 10.68
C THR A 54 -36.76 -4.68 11.56
N GLY A 55 -36.65 -4.32 12.81
CA GLY A 55 -37.76 -4.45 13.76
C GLY A 55 -38.99 -3.67 13.27
N SER A 56 -40.12 -4.31 13.26
CA SER A 56 -41.42 -3.70 12.94
C SER A 56 -42.41 -3.99 14.05
N GLN A 57 -43.39 -3.09 14.22
CA GLN A 57 -44.45 -3.36 15.18
C GLN A 57 -45.37 -4.46 14.61
N PRO A 58 -45.50 -5.62 15.28
CA PRO A 58 -46.38 -6.69 14.83
C PRO A 58 -47.83 -6.23 14.92
N LYS A 59 -48.56 -6.40 13.82
CA LYS A 59 -50.02 -6.13 13.74
C LYS A 59 -50.71 -7.48 13.55
N ILE A 60 -50.80 -8.24 14.64
CA ILE A 60 -51.39 -9.56 14.63
C ILE A 60 -52.81 -9.43 15.22
N SER A 61 -53.85 -9.82 14.47
CA SER A 61 -55.20 -9.90 14.97
C SER A 61 -55.38 -11.21 15.75
N GLU A 62 -56.44 -11.27 16.59
CA GLU A 62 -56.73 -12.44 17.39
C GLU A 62 -56.96 -13.69 16.52
N ALA A 63 -57.64 -13.53 15.40
CA ALA A 63 -57.84 -14.60 14.46
C ALA A 63 -56.55 -15.13 13.80
N GLN A 64 -55.58 -14.24 13.53
CA GLN A 64 -54.26 -14.57 13.01
C GLN A 64 -53.37 -15.22 14.08
N SER A 65 -53.59 -14.97 15.36
CA SER A 65 -52.85 -15.58 16.44
C SER A 65 -53.05 -17.10 16.55
N LEU A 66 -54.12 -17.59 16.00
CA LEU A 66 -54.47 -19.02 15.96
C LEU A 66 -53.73 -19.77 14.83
N THR A 67 -53.11 -19.04 13.92
CA THR A 67 -52.41 -19.65 12.75
C THR A 67 -50.90 -19.40 12.87
N ALA A 68 -50.12 -20.45 12.80
CA ALA A 68 -48.66 -20.30 12.86
C ALA A 68 -48.17 -19.46 11.67
N PRO A 69 -47.26 -18.49 11.92
CA PRO A 69 -46.67 -17.68 10.85
C PRO A 69 -45.80 -18.53 9.93
N ASN A 70 -45.70 -18.12 8.67
CA ASN A 70 -44.77 -18.76 7.74
C ASN A 70 -43.33 -18.66 8.23
N ALA A 71 -42.58 -19.74 8.14
CA ALA A 71 -41.18 -19.77 8.49
C ALA A 71 -40.37 -18.83 7.56
N SER A 72 -39.56 -17.98 8.15
CA SER A 72 -38.58 -17.15 7.43
C SER A 72 -37.18 -17.65 7.71
N ILE A 73 -36.29 -17.60 6.71
CA ILE A 73 -34.91 -18.04 6.82
C ILE A 73 -34.02 -16.81 6.67
N ILE A 74 -33.13 -16.63 7.61
CA ILE A 74 -32.07 -15.63 7.52
C ILE A 74 -30.87 -16.30 6.82
N THR A 75 -30.49 -15.77 5.66
CA THR A 75 -29.36 -16.26 4.88
C THR A 75 -28.06 -15.57 5.33
N ARG A 76 -26.99 -16.34 5.34
CA ARG A 76 -25.63 -15.82 5.58
C ARG A 76 -24.86 -15.81 4.28
N GLU A 77 -24.20 -14.70 4.01
CA GLU A 77 -23.36 -14.55 2.83
C GLU A 77 -21.88 -14.47 3.24
N GLN A 78 -21.02 -15.04 2.42
CA GLN A 78 -19.58 -14.88 2.58
C GLN A 78 -19.12 -13.63 1.82
N LYS A 79 -18.35 -12.78 2.49
CA LYS A 79 -17.66 -11.67 1.85
C LYS A 79 -16.23 -12.09 1.53
N THR A 80 -15.84 -11.84 0.31
CA THR A 80 -14.51 -12.13 -0.21
C THR A 80 -13.81 -10.83 -0.57
N ASN A 81 -12.49 -10.87 -0.51
CA ASN A 81 -11.64 -9.80 -0.99
C ASN A 81 -10.57 -10.39 -1.91
N VAL A 82 -9.95 -9.54 -2.71
CA VAL A 82 -8.93 -9.91 -3.68
C VAL A 82 -7.58 -9.32 -3.30
N THR A 83 -6.52 -9.98 -3.73
CA THR A 83 -5.15 -9.47 -3.59
C THR A 83 -4.83 -8.54 -4.74
N GLN A 84 -4.00 -7.53 -4.47
CA GLN A 84 -3.49 -6.61 -5.47
C GLN A 84 -1.98 -6.74 -5.59
N ILE A 85 -1.47 -6.65 -6.81
CA ILE A 85 -0.04 -6.66 -7.11
C ILE A 85 0.47 -5.22 -7.09
N PHE A 86 1.56 -4.98 -6.35
CA PHE A 86 2.30 -3.73 -6.40
C PHE A 86 3.67 -3.99 -6.96
N GLN A 87 4.07 -3.24 -7.97
CA GLN A 87 5.33 -3.43 -8.67
C GLN A 87 5.95 -2.08 -9.00
N GLU A 88 7.24 -1.96 -8.76
CA GLU A 88 8.08 -0.85 -9.22
C GLU A 88 9.37 -1.39 -9.81
N SER A 89 9.91 -0.67 -10.77
CA SER A 89 11.19 -1.03 -11.40
C SER A 89 12.27 0.00 -11.05
N VAL A 90 13.49 -0.48 -10.90
CA VAL A 90 14.68 0.34 -10.69
C VAL A 90 15.55 0.23 -11.92
N GLY A 91 15.92 1.38 -12.49
CA GLY A 91 16.85 1.47 -13.60
C GLY A 91 18.03 2.36 -13.24
N THR A 92 19.24 1.82 -13.32
CA THR A 92 20.46 2.58 -13.08
C THR A 92 21.30 2.57 -14.34
N SER A 93 21.76 3.74 -14.80
CA SER A 93 22.62 3.82 -15.96
C SER A 93 24.06 3.41 -15.60
N TYR A 94 24.78 2.84 -16.56
CA TYR A 94 26.17 2.44 -16.36
C TYR A 94 27.05 3.61 -15.88
N GLY A 95 26.84 4.80 -16.42
CA GLY A 95 27.55 6.02 -16.00
C GLY A 95 27.29 6.39 -14.53
N LYS A 96 26.08 6.18 -14.03
CA LYS A 96 25.76 6.41 -12.62
C LYS A 96 26.37 5.35 -11.70
N MET A 97 26.41 4.11 -12.13
CA MET A 97 27.04 3.01 -11.39
C MET A 97 28.56 3.18 -11.29
N SER A 98 29.21 3.63 -12.36
CA SER A 98 30.68 3.81 -12.37
C SER A 98 31.11 5.09 -11.64
N ASN A 99 30.24 6.05 -11.49
CA ASN A 99 30.53 7.33 -10.87
C ASN A 99 30.14 7.33 -9.40
N MET A 100 30.72 6.43 -8.65
CA MET A 100 30.69 6.46 -7.18
C MET A 100 31.55 7.63 -6.70
N GLY A 101 30.96 8.84 -6.74
CA GLY A 101 31.62 10.05 -6.27
C GLY A 101 31.98 9.91 -4.81
N THR A 102 33.24 9.71 -4.51
CA THR A 102 33.76 9.98 -3.18
C THR A 102 33.78 11.49 -3.01
N LEU A 103 32.97 12.00 -2.10
CA LEU A 103 33.14 13.36 -1.60
C LEU A 103 34.52 13.45 -0.93
N SER A 104 35.53 13.78 -1.72
CA SER A 104 36.87 14.02 -1.17
C SER A 104 36.84 15.31 -0.40
N GLY A 105 37.14 15.26 0.89
CA GLY A 105 37.80 16.35 1.53
C GLY A 105 37.25 16.93 2.79
N ILE A 106 36.17 16.54 3.40
CA ILE A 106 35.84 17.02 4.76
C ILE A 106 35.23 15.85 5.55
N ASN A 107 36.08 15.13 6.26
CA ASN A 107 35.63 14.28 7.36
C ASN A 107 35.26 15.16 8.54
N ILE A 108 34.00 15.50 8.65
CA ILE A 108 33.47 16.01 9.91
C ILE A 108 33.31 14.79 10.82
N ALA A 109 33.99 14.78 11.95
CA ALA A 109 34.02 13.69 12.91
C ALA A 109 32.60 13.15 13.19
N GLY A 110 32.35 11.88 12.84
CA GLY A 110 31.11 11.17 13.13
C GLY A 110 30.10 11.06 12.00
N GLN A 111 30.31 11.63 10.82
CA GLN A 111 29.44 11.44 9.67
C GLN A 111 30.16 10.72 8.53
N GLN A 112 29.58 9.64 8.07
CA GLN A 112 30.05 8.94 6.87
C GLN A 112 29.85 9.86 5.65
N ALA A 113 30.95 10.36 5.12
CA ALA A 113 30.95 11.28 3.98
C ALA A 113 30.73 10.58 2.61
N ASN A 114 30.53 9.27 2.61
CA ASN A 114 30.27 8.54 1.38
C ASN A 114 28.78 8.55 1.07
N PRO A 115 28.38 9.03 -0.12
CA PRO A 115 27.01 8.91 -0.56
C PRO A 115 26.62 7.43 -0.64
N ILE A 116 25.39 7.14 -0.26
CA ILE A 116 24.77 5.83 -0.44
C ILE A 116 24.87 5.45 -1.94
N SER A 117 25.11 4.18 -2.25
CA SER A 117 25.07 3.68 -3.62
C SER A 117 23.80 4.18 -4.33
N GLU A 118 23.92 4.63 -5.57
CA GLU A 118 22.75 5.10 -6.35
C GLU A 118 21.68 4.02 -6.46
N GLU A 119 22.08 2.77 -6.56
CA GLU A 119 21.17 1.63 -6.61
C GLU A 119 20.38 1.50 -5.30
N ASP A 120 21.06 1.50 -4.16
CA ASP A 120 20.43 1.42 -2.85
C ASP A 120 19.49 2.61 -2.60
N PHE A 121 19.88 3.80 -3.04
CA PHE A 121 19.03 4.97 -2.97
C PHE A 121 17.77 4.82 -3.81
N GLN A 122 17.90 4.34 -5.06
CA GLN A 122 16.75 4.14 -5.94
C GLN A 122 15.81 3.05 -5.40
N VAL A 123 16.35 1.95 -4.88
CA VAL A 123 15.56 0.89 -4.24
C VAL A 123 14.79 1.45 -3.04
N ALA A 124 15.44 2.19 -2.16
CA ALA A 124 14.80 2.78 -0.99
C ALA A 124 13.68 3.76 -1.38
N ALA A 125 13.92 4.60 -2.38
CA ALA A 125 12.92 5.55 -2.88
C ALA A 125 11.71 4.84 -3.49
N LYS A 126 11.93 3.77 -4.26
CA LYS A 126 10.85 2.97 -4.85
C LYS A 126 10.06 2.17 -3.81
N MET A 127 10.73 1.65 -2.79
CA MET A 127 10.04 1.00 -1.66
C MET A 127 9.15 1.98 -0.90
N ALA A 128 9.61 3.21 -0.68
CA ALA A 128 8.79 4.26 -0.07
C ALA A 128 7.56 4.59 -0.93
N LYS A 129 7.71 4.62 -2.26
CA LYS A 129 6.58 4.82 -3.19
C LYS A 129 5.57 3.68 -3.10
N ILE A 130 6.01 2.42 -3.10
CA ILE A 130 5.11 1.27 -2.92
C ILE A 130 4.31 1.41 -1.61
N GLY A 131 4.94 1.85 -0.52
CA GLY A 131 4.23 2.12 0.74
C GLY A 131 3.12 3.15 0.59
N GLN A 132 3.36 4.22 -0.16
CA GLN A 132 2.33 5.24 -0.44
C GLN A 132 1.21 4.71 -1.34
N ASP A 133 1.54 3.91 -2.34
CA ASP A 133 0.55 3.30 -3.24
C ASP A 133 -0.37 2.32 -2.48
N ILE A 134 0.18 1.58 -1.53
CA ILE A 134 -0.59 0.72 -0.62
C ILE A 134 -1.54 1.56 0.24
N GLU A 135 -1.04 2.64 0.85
CA GLU A 135 -1.88 3.52 1.68
C GLU A 135 -2.98 4.18 0.86
N TYR A 136 -2.65 4.67 -0.33
CA TYR A 136 -3.65 5.22 -1.26
C TYR A 136 -4.73 4.20 -1.61
N THR A 137 -4.34 2.95 -1.85
CA THR A 137 -5.27 1.88 -2.19
C THR A 137 -6.18 1.53 -1.02
N PHE A 138 -5.68 1.55 0.22
CA PHE A 138 -6.51 1.33 1.40
C PHE A 138 -7.58 2.42 1.60
N LEU A 139 -7.26 3.66 1.25
CA LEU A 139 -8.17 4.78 1.44
C LEU A 139 -9.15 4.98 0.27
N ASN A 140 -8.71 4.69 -0.95
CA ASN A 140 -9.46 5.03 -2.17
C ASN A 140 -9.74 3.82 -3.07
N GLY A 141 -9.22 2.64 -2.73
CA GLY A 141 -9.38 1.45 -3.53
C GLY A 141 -10.83 1.02 -3.67
N LYS A 142 -11.18 0.48 -4.84
CA LYS A 142 -12.48 -0.11 -5.10
C LYS A 142 -12.29 -1.60 -5.35
N PHE A 143 -13.22 -2.39 -4.84
CA PHE A 143 -13.21 -3.83 -5.11
C PHE A 143 -13.34 -4.08 -6.62
N HIS A 144 -12.37 -4.78 -7.17
CA HIS A 144 -12.40 -5.27 -8.54
C HIS A 144 -11.85 -6.70 -8.58
N LYS A 145 -12.60 -7.60 -9.18
CA LYS A 145 -12.16 -8.98 -9.38
C LYS A 145 -11.77 -9.14 -10.85
N SER A 146 -10.51 -9.40 -11.09
CA SER A 146 -9.99 -9.66 -12.43
C SER A 146 -10.72 -10.84 -13.07
N LYS A 147 -11.10 -10.70 -14.34
CA LYS A 147 -11.78 -11.73 -15.13
C LYS A 147 -10.78 -12.55 -15.96
N ASN A 148 -9.64 -11.98 -16.26
CA ASN A 148 -8.57 -12.60 -17.04
C ASN A 148 -7.22 -11.91 -16.70
N ASP A 149 -6.13 -12.46 -17.23
CA ASP A 149 -4.77 -11.99 -16.93
C ASP A 149 -4.47 -10.54 -17.39
N ASN A 150 -5.32 -9.95 -18.23
CA ASN A 150 -5.17 -8.59 -18.76
C ASN A 150 -6.11 -7.57 -18.09
N ASP A 151 -6.87 -7.99 -17.09
CA ASP A 151 -7.84 -7.16 -16.35
C ASP A 151 -7.26 -6.82 -14.97
N ALA A 152 -7.22 -5.53 -14.63
CA ALA A 152 -6.64 -5.03 -13.37
C ALA A 152 -7.54 -4.02 -12.65
#